data_fbf5068c7796f2444969119a8b0d46bd
#
_entry.id   fbf5068c7796f2444969119a8b0d46bd
#
_cell.length_a   1.000
_cell.length_b   1.000
_cell.length_c   1.000
_cell.angle_alpha   90.00
_cell.angle_beta   90.00
_cell.angle_gamma   90.00
#
_symmetry.space_group_name_H-M   'P 1'
#
loop_
_entity.id
_entity.type
_entity.pdbx_description
1 polymer ?
#
loop_
_entity_poly.entity_id
_entity_poly.type
_entity_poly.pdbx_seq_one_letter_code
_entity_poly.pdbx_strand_id
1 'polypeptide(L)'
;MNYENILSKYSTPLFIYDCDKLEQRVNYLKNMLDTDLCYAIKANSFVIKEIEPLVSRIEICSYGEYMICKDNGVKNDKMVLSGVNKNYDEFEKIIKEENNILRYTIESITQFNMLKELSSKYKKNIN
;
A
#
# COMPACT_ATOMS: atom_id res chain seq x y z
N MET A 1 -6.61 -24.63 -10.00
CA MET A 1 -5.51 -24.33 -10.94
C MET A 1 -4.86 -25.63 -11.41
N ASN A 2 -4.59 -25.80 -12.74
CA ASN A 2 -3.89 -26.98 -13.29
C ASN A 2 -2.40 -26.63 -13.46
N TYR A 3 -1.56 -27.06 -12.51
CA TYR A 3 -0.12 -26.78 -12.52
C TYR A 3 0.63 -27.46 -13.65
N GLU A 4 0.23 -28.66 -14.09
CA GLU A 4 0.86 -29.36 -15.21
C GLU A 4 0.77 -28.59 -16.51
N ASN A 5 -0.39 -27.98 -16.77
CA ASN A 5 -0.59 -27.13 -17.93
C ASN A 5 0.26 -25.84 -17.87
N ILE A 6 0.52 -25.30 -16.68
CA ILE A 6 1.40 -24.14 -16.50
C ILE A 6 2.85 -24.54 -16.77
N LEU A 7 3.31 -25.62 -16.13
CA LEU A 7 4.69 -26.10 -16.27
C LEU A 7 5.03 -26.58 -17.69
N SER A 8 4.03 -26.99 -18.47
CA SER A 8 4.25 -27.33 -19.89
C SER A 8 4.47 -26.10 -20.79
N LYS A 9 4.00 -24.93 -20.36
CA LYS A 9 4.08 -23.68 -21.13
C LYS A 9 5.23 -22.78 -20.73
N TYR A 10 5.67 -22.87 -19.47
CA TYR A 10 6.67 -21.98 -18.91
C TYR A 10 7.83 -22.78 -18.31
N SER A 11 9.04 -22.34 -18.56
CA SER A 11 10.24 -22.96 -17.97
C SER A 11 10.38 -22.59 -16.49
N THR A 12 11.01 -23.49 -15.73
CA THR A 12 11.38 -23.25 -14.32
C THR A 12 12.76 -22.58 -14.24
N PRO A 13 13.07 -21.81 -13.16
CA PRO A 13 12.20 -21.51 -12.03
C PRO A 13 11.12 -20.48 -12.37
N LEU A 14 9.90 -20.64 -11.78
CA LEU A 14 8.82 -19.67 -11.93
C LEU A 14 8.05 -19.49 -10.61
N PHE A 15 7.47 -18.30 -10.41
CA PHE A 15 6.52 -18.05 -9.35
C PHE A 15 5.11 -18.12 -9.94
N ILE A 16 4.21 -18.85 -9.27
CA ILE A 16 2.81 -18.96 -9.65
C ILE A 16 1.98 -18.25 -8.59
N TYR A 17 1.16 -17.30 -9.01
CA TYR A 17 0.24 -16.59 -8.16
C TYR A 17 -1.20 -17.03 -8.44
N ASP A 18 -1.89 -17.49 -7.40
CA ASP A 18 -3.28 -17.97 -7.47
C ASP A 18 -4.22 -16.92 -6.88
N CYS A 19 -4.83 -16.10 -7.76
CA CYS A 19 -5.71 -15.01 -7.35
C CYS A 19 -6.98 -15.52 -6.65
N ASP A 20 -7.51 -16.70 -7.02
CA ASP A 20 -8.69 -17.28 -6.36
C ASP A 20 -8.37 -17.63 -4.89
N LYS A 21 -7.16 -18.17 -4.64
CA LYS A 21 -6.71 -18.45 -3.28
C LYS A 21 -6.45 -17.17 -2.48
N LEU A 22 -5.95 -16.12 -3.12
CA LEU A 22 -5.79 -14.82 -2.48
C LEU A 22 -7.15 -14.29 -2.01
N GLU A 23 -8.13 -14.25 -2.89
CA GLU A 23 -9.48 -13.78 -2.56
C GLU A 23 -10.12 -14.63 -1.44
N GLN A 24 -10.05 -15.95 -1.54
CA GLN A 24 -10.52 -16.86 -0.49
C GLN A 24 -9.87 -16.57 0.86
N ARG A 25 -8.55 -16.31 0.87
CA ARG A 25 -7.82 -16.00 2.11
C ARG A 25 -8.24 -14.66 2.71
N VAL A 26 -8.38 -13.63 1.89
CA VAL A 26 -8.85 -12.30 2.35
C VAL A 26 -10.26 -12.40 2.92
N ASN A 27 -11.17 -13.07 2.23
CA ASN A 27 -12.55 -13.25 2.69
C ASN A 27 -12.63 -14.05 3.99
N TYR A 28 -11.81 -15.10 4.11
CA TYR A 28 -11.69 -15.87 5.35
C TYR A 28 -11.24 -14.98 6.53
N LEU A 29 -10.21 -14.15 6.32
CA LEU A 29 -9.72 -13.24 7.37
C LEU A 29 -10.75 -12.20 7.77
N LYS A 30 -11.46 -11.61 6.82
CA LYS A 30 -12.55 -10.65 7.09
C LYS A 30 -13.63 -11.28 7.98
N ASN A 31 -14.06 -12.49 7.63
CA ASN A 31 -15.12 -13.19 8.36
C ASN A 31 -14.68 -13.59 9.76
N MET A 32 -13.40 -13.93 9.94
CA MET A 32 -12.88 -14.35 11.25
C MET A 32 -12.61 -13.19 12.21
N LEU A 33 -12.10 -12.07 11.67
CA LEU A 33 -11.60 -10.99 12.52
C LEU A 33 -12.64 -9.90 12.77
N ASP A 34 -13.74 -9.89 12.03
CA ASP A 34 -14.78 -8.86 12.08
C ASP A 34 -14.19 -7.43 12.09
N THR A 35 -13.21 -7.21 11.22
CA THR A 35 -12.50 -5.93 11.12
C THR A 35 -12.08 -5.61 9.70
N ASP A 36 -11.78 -4.35 9.47
CA ASP A 36 -11.17 -3.88 8.23
C ASP A 36 -9.75 -4.43 8.07
N LEU A 37 -9.42 -4.83 6.86
CA LEU A 37 -8.07 -5.29 6.53
C LEU A 37 -7.27 -4.17 5.85
N CYS A 38 -6.04 -4.01 6.30
CA CYS A 38 -5.03 -3.16 5.69
C CYS A 38 -3.90 -4.03 5.11
N TYR A 39 -3.66 -3.93 3.82
CA TYR A 39 -2.59 -4.68 3.17
C TYR A 39 -1.29 -3.89 3.18
N ALA A 40 -0.23 -4.46 3.78
CA ALA A 40 1.10 -3.88 3.74
C ALA A 40 1.80 -4.27 2.42
N ILE A 41 1.92 -3.33 1.49
CA ILE A 41 2.45 -3.58 0.13
C ILE A 41 3.89 -4.09 0.13
N LYS A 42 4.69 -3.76 1.14
CA LYS A 42 6.06 -4.27 1.33
C LYS A 42 6.15 -5.80 1.36
N ALA A 43 5.07 -6.48 1.73
CA ALA A 43 5.03 -7.94 1.74
C ALA A 43 5.11 -8.53 0.33
N ASN A 44 4.34 -7.98 -0.62
CA ASN A 44 4.37 -8.36 -2.02
C ASN A 44 3.66 -7.30 -2.88
N SER A 45 4.42 -6.47 -3.58
CA SER A 45 3.88 -5.41 -4.43
C SER A 45 3.27 -5.91 -5.75
N PHE A 46 3.59 -7.13 -6.19
CA PHE A 46 3.09 -7.67 -7.46
C PHE A 46 1.59 -7.92 -7.48
N VAL A 47 0.98 -8.05 -6.30
CA VAL A 47 -0.45 -8.39 -6.19
C VAL A 47 -1.34 -7.18 -5.90
N ILE A 48 -0.79 -6.00 -5.97
CA ILE A 48 -1.50 -4.78 -5.56
C ILE A 48 -2.82 -4.59 -6.31
N LYS A 49 -2.84 -4.90 -7.60
CA LYS A 49 -4.01 -4.76 -8.46
C LYS A 49 -5.13 -5.73 -8.08
N GLU A 50 -4.76 -6.95 -7.71
CA GLU A 50 -5.69 -8.01 -7.32
C GLU A 50 -6.18 -7.85 -5.88
N ILE A 51 -5.33 -7.37 -4.97
CA ILE A 51 -5.67 -7.24 -3.56
C ILE A 51 -6.38 -5.92 -3.24
N GLU A 52 -6.12 -4.87 -4.00
CA GLU A 52 -6.69 -3.54 -3.75
C GLU A 52 -8.23 -3.58 -3.59
N PRO A 53 -9.00 -4.20 -4.50
CA PRO A 53 -10.46 -4.24 -4.35
C PRO A 53 -10.93 -5.09 -3.16
N LEU A 54 -10.08 -5.95 -2.64
CA LEU A 54 -10.42 -6.89 -1.57
C LEU A 54 -10.18 -6.34 -0.17
N VAL A 55 -9.43 -5.25 0.00
CA VAL A 55 -9.06 -4.70 1.31
C VAL A 55 -9.54 -3.28 1.48
N SER A 56 -9.68 -2.84 2.73
CA SER A 56 -10.16 -1.49 3.04
C SER A 56 -9.07 -0.44 2.89
N ARG A 57 -7.80 -0.82 3.12
CA ARG A 57 -6.65 0.08 3.12
C ARG A 57 -5.40 -0.60 2.57
N ILE A 58 -4.48 0.24 2.07
CA ILE A 58 -3.14 -0.17 1.64
C ILE A 58 -2.12 0.62 2.48
N GLU A 59 -1.26 -0.09 3.21
CA GLU A 59 -0.14 0.51 3.92
C GLU A 59 1.06 0.61 2.99
N ILE A 60 1.62 1.81 2.90
CA ILE A 60 2.83 2.16 2.16
C ILE A 60 3.85 2.77 3.12
N CYS A 61 5.14 2.48 2.93
CA CYS A 61 6.22 2.92 3.81
C CYS A 61 7.30 3.75 3.10
N SER A 62 7.18 3.96 1.79
CA SER A 62 8.16 4.70 0.98
C SER A 62 7.50 5.38 -0.22
N TYR A 63 8.24 6.33 -0.81
CA TYR A 63 7.82 6.96 -2.07
C TYR A 63 7.73 5.94 -3.23
N GLY A 64 8.64 4.95 -3.26
CA GLY A 64 8.58 3.87 -4.26
C GLY A 64 7.28 3.06 -4.17
N GLU A 65 6.87 2.68 -2.97
CA GLU A 65 5.59 1.98 -2.76
C GLU A 65 4.38 2.85 -3.10
N TYR A 66 4.45 4.16 -2.80
CA TYR A 66 3.46 5.14 -3.23
C TYR A 66 3.30 5.16 -4.75
N MET A 67 4.42 5.22 -5.50
CA MET A 67 4.40 5.19 -6.96
C MET A 67 3.81 3.90 -7.52
N ILE A 68 4.17 2.74 -6.94
CA ILE A 68 3.57 1.45 -7.32
C ILE A 68 2.05 1.48 -7.14
N CYS A 69 1.56 2.01 -6.05
CA CYS A 69 0.11 2.16 -5.82
C CYS A 69 -0.53 3.08 -6.86
N LYS A 70 0.08 4.22 -7.16
CA LYS A 70 -0.40 5.18 -8.16
C LYS A 70 -0.49 4.56 -9.54
N ASP A 71 0.57 3.88 -9.98
CA ASP A 71 0.64 3.25 -11.29
C ASP A 71 -0.39 2.13 -11.47
N ASN A 72 -0.83 1.52 -10.36
CA ASN A 72 -1.89 0.52 -10.33
C ASN A 72 -3.29 1.07 -10.02
N GLY A 73 -3.46 2.38 -9.95
CA GLY A 73 -4.76 3.04 -9.81
C GLY A 73 -5.35 3.01 -8.40
N VAL A 74 -4.53 2.73 -7.38
CA VAL A 74 -4.96 2.80 -5.98
C VAL A 74 -5.31 4.25 -5.62
N LYS A 75 -6.50 4.45 -5.05
CA LYS A 75 -6.94 5.78 -4.61
C LYS A 75 -6.17 6.25 -3.39
N ASN A 76 -5.85 7.54 -3.34
CA ASN A 76 -5.10 8.12 -2.24
C ASN A 76 -5.81 8.00 -0.89
N ASP A 77 -7.13 8.13 -0.88
CA ASP A 77 -7.96 7.99 0.32
C ASP A 77 -8.00 6.55 0.89
N LYS A 78 -7.40 5.62 0.19
CA LYS A 78 -7.22 4.22 0.61
C LYS A 78 -5.82 3.95 1.17
N MET A 79 -4.87 4.86 0.95
CA MET A 79 -3.48 4.70 1.36
C MET A 79 -3.26 5.18 2.80
N VAL A 80 -2.51 4.39 3.56
CA VAL A 80 -1.97 4.76 4.88
C VAL A 80 -0.46 4.80 4.76
N LEU A 81 0.12 5.97 4.98
CA LEU A 81 1.55 6.17 4.88
C LEU A 81 2.19 6.04 6.25
N SER A 82 2.92 4.95 6.43
CA SER A 82 3.53 4.56 7.70
C SER A 82 5.05 4.41 7.58
N GLY A 83 5.69 3.82 8.57
CA GLY A 83 7.10 3.49 8.56
C GLY A 83 7.98 4.40 9.41
N VAL A 84 9.06 3.81 9.91
CA VAL A 84 10.02 4.47 10.82
C VAL A 84 10.97 5.42 10.10
N ASN A 85 11.31 5.12 8.86
CA ASN A 85 12.25 5.90 8.05
C ASN A 85 11.50 6.78 7.06
N LYS A 86 11.01 7.93 7.55
CA LYS A 86 10.37 8.94 6.70
C LYS A 86 11.41 9.97 6.26
N ASN A 87 11.70 9.99 4.97
CA ASN A 87 12.61 10.95 4.35
C ASN A 87 11.84 12.23 4.00
N TYR A 88 12.38 13.42 4.36
CA TYR A 88 11.74 14.72 4.12
C TYR A 88 11.41 14.94 2.65
N ASP A 89 12.38 14.72 1.76
CA ASP A 89 12.23 15.00 0.32
C ASP A 89 11.17 14.08 -0.34
N GLU A 90 11.09 12.83 0.10
CA GLU A 90 10.07 11.89 -0.40
C GLU A 90 8.67 12.28 0.07
N PHE A 91 8.54 12.65 1.35
CA PHE A 91 7.28 13.10 1.91
C PHE A 91 6.83 14.43 1.32
N GLU A 92 7.78 15.33 1.08
CA GLU A 92 7.50 16.60 0.40
C GLU A 92 6.89 16.36 -0.98
N LYS A 93 7.44 15.42 -1.76
CA LYS A 93 6.89 15.06 -3.07
C LYS A 93 5.44 14.58 -2.96
N ILE A 94 5.19 13.63 -2.06
CA ILE A 94 3.84 13.10 -1.86
C ILE A 94 2.88 14.21 -1.42
N ILE A 95 3.22 14.99 -0.41
CA ILE A 95 2.36 16.05 0.12
C ILE A 95 2.14 17.17 -0.91
N LYS A 96 3.16 17.51 -1.69
CA LYS A 96 3.05 18.52 -2.74
C LYS A 96 2.07 18.10 -3.83
N GLU A 97 2.14 16.86 -4.28
CA GLU A 97 1.34 16.34 -5.39
C GLU A 97 -0.08 15.98 -4.97
N GLU A 98 -0.26 15.49 -3.75
CA GLU A 98 -1.50 14.82 -3.33
C GLU A 98 -2.19 15.52 -2.16
N ASN A 99 -3.51 15.63 -2.27
CA ASN A 99 -4.33 16.27 -1.26
C ASN A 99 -4.99 15.29 -0.27
N ASN A 100 -5.04 14.00 -0.57
CA ASN A 100 -5.97 13.09 0.07
C ASN A 100 -5.39 11.71 0.44
N ILE A 101 -4.14 11.65 0.90
CA ILE A 101 -3.70 10.43 1.60
C ILE A 101 -4.57 10.26 2.84
N LEU A 102 -5.13 9.06 3.02
CA LEU A 102 -6.08 8.79 4.09
C LEU A 102 -5.48 9.09 5.47
N ARG A 103 -4.24 8.67 5.71
CA ARG A 103 -3.58 8.81 7.02
C ARG A 103 -2.08 8.75 6.91
N TYR A 104 -1.42 9.56 7.76
CA TYR A 104 0.02 9.49 8.03
C TYR A 104 0.23 9.01 9.46
N THR A 105 1.05 7.96 9.67
CA THR A 105 1.47 7.61 11.03
C THR A 105 2.66 8.47 11.47
N ILE A 106 2.76 8.76 12.75
CA ILE A 106 3.86 9.52 13.35
C ILE A 106 4.53 8.63 14.39
N GLU A 107 5.80 8.33 14.20
CA GLU A 107 6.56 7.42 15.05
C GLU A 107 7.69 8.11 15.80
N SER A 108 7.87 9.43 15.60
CA SER A 108 8.83 10.26 16.33
C SER A 108 8.46 11.74 16.29
N ILE A 109 9.01 12.50 17.26
CA ILE A 109 8.89 13.97 17.28
C ILE A 109 9.48 14.61 16.02
N THR A 110 10.55 14.04 15.47
CA THR A 110 11.14 14.50 14.22
C THR A 110 10.14 14.39 13.07
N GLN A 111 9.45 13.25 12.94
CA GLN A 111 8.41 13.07 11.92
C GLN A 111 7.24 14.02 12.12
N PHE A 112 6.82 14.24 13.37
CA PHE A 112 5.78 15.22 13.68
C PHE A 112 6.16 16.63 13.21
N ASN A 113 7.36 17.08 13.54
CA ASN A 113 7.84 18.41 13.16
C ASN A 113 7.93 18.55 11.63
N MET A 114 8.43 17.51 10.95
CA MET A 114 8.51 17.46 9.49
C MET A 114 7.11 17.58 8.84
N LEU A 115 6.14 16.79 9.28
CA LEU A 115 4.78 16.83 8.73
C LEU A 115 4.09 18.17 9.04
N LYS A 116 4.30 18.74 10.23
CA LYS A 116 3.80 20.07 10.61
C LYS A 116 4.37 21.16 9.69
N GLU A 117 5.67 21.12 9.42
CA GLU A 117 6.33 22.06 8.49
C GLU A 117 5.75 21.93 7.08
N LEU A 118 5.66 20.71 6.54
CA LEU A 118 5.14 20.45 5.21
C LEU A 118 3.66 20.84 5.09
N SER A 119 2.85 20.55 6.10
CA SER A 119 1.45 21.01 6.17
C SER A 119 1.35 22.53 6.07
N SER A 120 2.17 23.25 6.83
CA SER A 120 2.20 24.72 6.80
C SER A 120 2.70 25.27 5.46
N LYS A 121 3.78 24.68 4.92
CA LYS A 121 4.40 25.08 3.65
C LYS A 121 3.44 24.96 2.47
N TYR A 122 2.69 23.89 2.41
CA TYR A 122 1.77 23.59 1.30
C TYR A 122 0.31 23.95 1.60
N LYS A 123 0.01 24.46 2.78
CA LYS A 123 -1.35 24.79 3.26
C LYS A 123 -2.31 23.61 3.10
N LYS A 124 -1.86 22.41 3.41
CA LYS A 124 -2.62 21.17 3.29
C LYS A 124 -2.88 20.56 4.67
N ASN A 125 -4.10 20.06 4.86
CA ASN A 125 -4.40 19.26 6.05
C ASN A 125 -3.77 17.88 5.88
N ILE A 126 -3.06 17.42 6.92
CA ILE A 126 -2.46 16.09 7.01
C ILE A 126 -3.17 15.35 8.13
N ASN A 127 -3.80 14.20 7.79
CA ASN A 127 -4.52 13.36 8.73
C ASN A 127 -3.63 12.27 9.34
#